data_911e846f13d6446931d7d30b2fe8fcc1
#
_entry.id   911e846f13d6446931d7d30b2fe8fcc1
#
_cell.length_a   1.000
_cell.length_b   1.000
_cell.length_c   1.000
_cell.angle_alpha   90.00
_cell.angle_beta   90.00
_cell.angle_gamma   90.00
#
_symmetry.space_group_name_H-M   'P 1'
#
loop_
_entity.id
_entity.type
_entity.pdbx_description
1 polymer ?
#
loop_
_entity_poly.entity_id
_entity_poly.type
_entity_poly.pdbx_seq_one_letter_code
_entity_poly.pdbx_strand_id
1 'polypeptide(L)'
;LVTEIEDATIKTICAQVQQELFDIGGSLATKGLVPSPEFVWIEELLADLNQTLPPLKEFVIPGGTKSAALAHVCRTICRRAERSIWQLDKPNKADQETKTIENNLGRYLNRLSDLFFLLARTLNQSEGSEIQWRGTQEH
;
A
#
# COMPACT_ATOMS: atom_id res chain seq x y z
N LEU A 1 -3.60 -11.34 5.62
CA LEU A 1 -4.22 -11.07 4.31
C LEU A 1 -4.00 -12.22 3.31
N VAL A 2 -2.75 -12.61 3.07
CA VAL A 2 -2.43 -13.65 2.04
C VAL A 2 -3.22 -14.95 2.24
N THR A 3 -3.41 -15.39 3.47
CA THR A 3 -4.14 -16.62 3.79
C THR A 3 -5.66 -16.53 3.56
N GLU A 4 -6.20 -15.33 3.43
CA GLU A 4 -7.64 -15.07 3.24
C GLU A 4 -7.99 -14.76 1.77
N ILE A 5 -7.00 -14.80 0.87
CA ILE A 5 -7.20 -14.49 -0.56
C ILE A 5 -7.22 -15.79 -1.35
N GLU A 6 -8.30 -15.99 -2.11
CA GLU A 6 -8.44 -17.12 -3.05
C GLU A 6 -7.93 -16.78 -4.44
N ASP A 7 -7.97 -15.50 -4.85
CA ASP A 7 -7.49 -15.05 -6.15
C ASP A 7 -5.97 -15.24 -6.26
N ALA A 8 -5.54 -16.12 -7.18
CA ALA A 8 -4.13 -16.46 -7.36
C ALA A 8 -3.26 -15.26 -7.78
N THR A 9 -3.81 -14.35 -8.58
CA THR A 9 -3.09 -13.15 -9.04
C THR A 9 -2.83 -12.20 -7.86
N ILE A 10 -3.84 -11.89 -7.08
CA ILE A 10 -3.71 -11.03 -5.90
C ILE A 10 -2.79 -11.68 -4.87
N LYS A 11 -2.90 -12.98 -4.67
CA LYS A 11 -2.02 -13.73 -3.77
C LYS A 11 -0.54 -13.63 -4.17
N THR A 12 -0.26 -13.71 -5.47
CA THR A 12 1.10 -13.54 -6.01
C THR A 12 1.63 -12.12 -5.76
N ILE A 13 0.80 -11.10 -6.00
CA ILE A 13 1.15 -9.71 -5.71
C ILE A 13 1.51 -9.53 -4.24
N CYS A 14 0.68 -10.04 -3.34
CA CYS A 14 0.93 -9.95 -1.89
C CYS A 14 2.21 -10.69 -1.47
N ALA A 15 2.50 -11.84 -2.08
CA ALA A 15 3.73 -12.58 -1.81
C ALA A 15 4.98 -11.79 -2.23
N GLN A 16 4.94 -11.12 -3.38
CA GLN A 16 6.02 -10.22 -3.80
C GLN A 16 6.20 -9.06 -2.82
N VAL A 17 5.11 -8.43 -2.39
CA VAL A 17 5.14 -7.36 -1.39
C VAL A 17 5.79 -7.85 -0.09
N GLN A 18 5.49 -9.06 0.38
CA GLN A 18 6.11 -9.61 1.59
C GLN A 18 7.63 -9.69 1.47
N GLN A 19 8.16 -10.13 0.32
CA GLN A 19 9.60 -10.18 0.08
C GLN A 19 10.20 -8.76 0.08
N GLU A 20 9.58 -7.84 -0.61
CA GLU A 20 10.07 -6.46 -0.70
C GLU A 20 10.01 -5.71 0.64
N LEU A 21 9.05 -6.02 1.51
CA LEU A 21 9.01 -5.47 2.87
C LEU A 21 10.21 -5.91 3.71
N PHE A 22 10.71 -7.13 3.53
CA PHE A 22 11.97 -7.58 4.11
C PHE A 22 13.16 -6.81 3.54
N ASP A 23 13.16 -6.54 2.25
CA ASP A 23 14.21 -5.73 1.62
C ASP A 23 14.22 -4.29 2.17
N ILE A 24 13.05 -3.72 2.43
CA ILE A 24 12.93 -2.40 3.09
C ILE A 24 13.59 -2.42 4.47
N GLY A 25 13.23 -3.41 5.28
CA GLY A 25 13.84 -3.57 6.60
C GLY A 25 15.35 -3.75 6.51
N GLY A 26 15.82 -4.56 5.58
CA GLY A 26 17.24 -4.79 5.31
C GLY A 26 17.96 -3.52 4.85
N SER A 27 17.34 -2.75 3.97
CA SER A 27 17.90 -1.48 3.47
C SER A 27 18.07 -0.46 4.61
N LEU A 28 17.08 -0.33 5.48
CA LEU A 28 17.15 0.55 6.65
C LEU A 28 18.24 0.09 7.63
N ALA A 29 18.25 -1.20 7.96
CA ALA A 29 19.18 -1.76 8.94
C ALA A 29 20.64 -1.69 8.50
N THR A 30 20.90 -1.79 7.20
CA THR A 30 22.24 -1.84 6.62
C THR A 30 22.69 -0.53 5.97
N LYS A 31 21.90 0.53 6.09
CA LYS A 31 22.15 1.83 5.44
C LYS A 31 22.37 1.68 3.92
N GLY A 32 21.56 0.86 3.29
CA GLY A 32 21.55 0.68 1.86
C GLY A 32 22.47 -0.41 1.31
N LEU A 33 23.16 -1.18 2.15
CA LEU A 33 23.90 -2.37 1.68
C LEU A 33 22.95 -3.41 1.09
N VAL A 34 21.78 -3.58 1.69
CA VAL A 34 20.66 -4.26 1.04
C VAL A 34 19.95 -3.21 0.18
N PRO A 35 19.83 -3.43 -1.14
CA PRO A 35 19.17 -2.46 -2.01
C PRO A 35 17.71 -2.25 -1.65
N SER A 36 17.24 -1.01 -1.78
CA SER A 36 15.82 -0.70 -1.69
C SER A 36 15.07 -1.34 -2.86
N PRO A 37 13.88 -1.90 -2.63
CA PRO A 37 13.09 -2.43 -3.73
C PRO A 37 12.63 -1.33 -4.67
N GLU A 38 12.60 -1.62 -5.96
CA GLU A 38 12.00 -0.75 -6.95
C GLU A 38 10.49 -0.92 -6.95
N PHE A 39 9.76 0.12 -7.37
CA PHE A 39 8.30 0.12 -7.30
C PHE A 39 7.60 0.53 -8.60
N VAL A 40 8.31 0.52 -9.71
CA VAL A 40 7.72 0.77 -11.05
C VAL A 40 6.60 -0.23 -11.33
N TRP A 41 6.76 -1.48 -10.95
CA TRP A 41 5.73 -2.52 -11.11
C TRP A 41 4.46 -2.20 -10.32
N ILE A 42 4.57 -1.55 -9.15
CA ILE A 42 3.41 -1.10 -8.37
C ILE A 42 2.68 0.01 -9.14
N GLU A 43 3.41 0.98 -9.67
CA GLU A 43 2.82 2.10 -10.44
C GLU A 43 2.08 1.60 -11.69
N GLU A 44 2.67 0.65 -12.41
CA GLU A 44 2.03 0.00 -13.56
C GLU A 44 0.76 -0.75 -13.16
N LEU A 45 0.82 -1.50 -12.07
CA LEU A 45 -0.33 -2.24 -11.55
C LEU A 45 -1.44 -1.29 -11.07
N LEU A 46 -1.09 -0.17 -10.43
CA LEU A 46 -2.06 0.86 -10.04
C LEU A 46 -2.81 1.40 -11.25
N ALA A 47 -2.11 1.68 -12.34
CA ALA A 47 -2.73 2.14 -13.58
C ALA A 47 -3.70 1.11 -14.16
N ASP A 48 -3.30 -0.16 -14.18
CA ASP A 48 -4.14 -1.25 -14.68
C ASP A 48 -5.40 -1.44 -13.83
N LEU A 49 -5.26 -1.46 -12.51
CA LEU A 49 -6.38 -1.61 -11.59
C LEU A 49 -7.36 -0.43 -11.67
N ASN A 50 -6.86 0.78 -11.82
CA ASN A 50 -7.70 1.97 -11.99
C ASN A 50 -8.55 1.92 -13.27
N GLN A 51 -8.07 1.27 -14.32
CA GLN A 51 -8.84 1.11 -15.56
C GLN A 51 -10.01 0.13 -15.39
N THR A 52 -9.87 -0.86 -14.52
CA THR A 52 -10.89 -1.89 -14.31
C THR A 52 -11.91 -1.57 -13.23
N LEU A 53 -11.56 -0.67 -12.30
CA LEU A 53 -12.44 -0.27 -11.22
C LEU A 53 -13.34 0.88 -11.63
N PRO A 54 -14.64 0.88 -11.21
CA PRO A 54 -15.52 2.01 -11.48
C PRO A 54 -15.01 3.27 -10.76
N PRO A 55 -15.22 4.47 -11.35
CA PRO A 55 -14.79 5.71 -10.72
C PRO A 55 -15.51 5.93 -9.39
N LEU A 56 -14.77 6.44 -8.40
CA LEU A 56 -15.33 6.80 -7.09
C LEU A 56 -16.09 8.12 -7.19
N LYS A 57 -17.29 8.14 -6.62
CA LYS A 57 -18.09 9.37 -6.46
C LYS A 57 -17.98 9.92 -5.03
N GLU A 58 -17.70 9.04 -4.08
CA GLU A 58 -17.58 9.33 -2.64
C GLU A 58 -16.47 8.52 -2.01
N PHE A 59 -16.15 8.82 -0.75
CA PHE A 59 -15.20 8.03 0.02
C PHE A 59 -15.67 6.59 0.20
N VAL A 60 -14.73 5.66 0.14
CA VAL A 60 -14.98 4.25 0.43
C VAL A 60 -14.95 4.05 1.94
N ILE A 61 -15.98 3.40 2.47
CA ILE A 61 -15.99 2.94 3.85
C ILE A 61 -15.13 1.67 3.94
N PRO A 62 -14.06 1.67 4.78
CA PRO A 62 -13.24 0.47 4.95
C PRO A 62 -14.07 -0.69 5.47
N GLY A 63 -13.99 -1.84 4.78
CA GLY A 63 -14.78 -3.02 5.15
C GLY A 63 -15.17 -3.83 3.94
N GLY A 64 -16.32 -4.46 4.01
CA GLY A 64 -16.83 -5.39 2.99
C GLY A 64 -16.42 -6.82 3.32
N THR A 65 -15.85 -7.55 2.36
CA THR A 65 -15.34 -8.90 2.60
C THR A 65 -14.22 -8.89 3.63
N LYS A 66 -13.96 -10.03 4.26
CA LYS A 66 -12.87 -10.17 5.23
C LYS A 66 -11.50 -9.84 4.60
N SER A 67 -11.24 -10.34 3.40
CA SER A 67 -9.98 -10.05 2.70
C SER A 67 -9.85 -8.57 2.34
N ALA A 68 -10.93 -7.91 1.89
CA ALA A 68 -10.94 -6.48 1.63
C ALA A 68 -10.70 -5.65 2.91
N ALA A 69 -11.35 -6.02 4.01
CA ALA A 69 -11.14 -5.37 5.31
C ALA A 69 -9.68 -5.50 5.76
N LEU A 70 -9.06 -6.67 5.59
CA LEU A 70 -7.63 -6.88 5.87
C LEU A 70 -6.72 -6.08 4.95
N ALA A 71 -7.08 -5.91 3.68
CA ALA A 71 -6.35 -5.04 2.77
C ALA A 71 -6.39 -3.58 3.23
N HIS A 72 -7.52 -3.11 3.74
CA HIS A 72 -7.62 -1.78 4.35
C HIS A 72 -6.76 -1.65 5.62
N VAL A 73 -6.66 -2.69 6.44
CA VAL A 73 -5.74 -2.71 7.60
C VAL A 73 -4.29 -2.59 7.11
N CYS A 74 -3.90 -3.36 6.11
CA CYS A 74 -2.57 -3.26 5.51
C CYS A 74 -2.29 -1.85 4.98
N ARG A 75 -3.25 -1.23 4.32
CA ARG A 75 -3.17 0.15 3.85
C ARG A 75 -2.85 1.11 4.99
N THR A 76 -3.56 1.04 6.09
CA THR A 76 -3.35 1.94 7.23
C THR A 76 -2.01 1.72 7.91
N ILE A 77 -1.54 0.48 8.00
CA ILE A 77 -0.21 0.14 8.52
C ILE A 77 0.90 0.70 7.62
N CYS A 78 0.76 0.57 6.29
CA CYS A 78 1.69 1.17 5.33
C CYS A 78 1.76 2.69 5.49
N ARG A 79 0.62 3.36 5.65
CA ARG A 79 0.59 4.81 5.86
C ARG A 79 1.27 5.21 7.16
N ARG A 80 1.12 4.43 8.22
CA ARG A 80 1.83 4.65 9.49
C ARG A 80 3.34 4.47 9.32
N ALA A 81 3.76 3.42 8.64
CA ALA A 81 5.18 3.16 8.34
C ALA A 81 5.78 4.29 7.48
N GLU A 82 5.07 4.75 6.48
CA GLU A 82 5.48 5.88 5.65
C GLU A 82 5.71 7.13 6.49
N ARG A 83 4.76 7.50 7.37
CA ARG A 83 4.95 8.63 8.28
C ARG A 83 6.18 8.47 9.16
N SER A 84 6.46 7.26 9.63
CA SER A 84 7.65 6.98 10.45
C SER A 84 8.94 7.18 9.64
N ILE A 85 8.97 6.78 8.38
CA ILE A 85 10.13 7.02 7.50
C ILE A 85 10.37 8.53 7.31
N TRP A 86 9.33 9.30 6.99
CA TRP A 86 9.47 10.76 6.83
C TRP A 86 9.93 11.47 8.09
N GLN A 87 9.61 10.94 9.27
CA GLN A 87 10.06 11.47 10.55
C GLN A 87 11.55 11.20 10.86
N LEU A 88 12.17 10.25 10.17
CA LEU A 88 13.61 10.00 10.29
C LEU A 88 14.45 11.12 9.66
N ASP A 89 13.89 11.87 8.73
CA ASP A 89 14.55 12.98 8.06
C ASP A 89 14.70 14.18 9.03
N LYS A 90 15.73 14.11 9.86
CA LYS A 90 16.13 15.26 10.70
C LYS A 90 17.14 16.11 9.93
N PRO A 91 16.90 17.42 9.75
CA PRO A 91 17.64 18.27 8.83
C PRO A 91 19.16 18.35 9.07
N ASN A 92 19.69 17.85 10.18
CA ASN A 92 21.07 18.08 10.59
C ASN A 92 21.92 16.82 10.79
N LYS A 93 21.46 15.61 10.45
CA LYS A 93 22.18 14.37 10.81
C LYS A 93 22.33 13.30 9.73
N ALA A 94 21.62 13.40 8.61
CA ALA A 94 21.71 12.41 7.55
C ALA A 94 22.60 12.93 6.41
N ASP A 95 23.52 12.10 5.93
CA ASP A 95 24.20 12.36 4.68
C ASP A 95 23.25 12.24 3.49
N GLN A 96 23.68 12.64 2.30
CA GLN A 96 22.85 12.64 1.10
C GLN A 96 22.43 11.22 0.69
N GLU A 97 23.26 10.24 0.92
CA GLU A 97 22.98 8.84 0.61
C GLU A 97 21.87 8.28 1.48
N THR A 98 21.93 8.52 2.79
CA THR A 98 20.87 8.11 3.74
C THR A 98 19.55 8.78 3.40
N LYS A 99 19.53 10.06 3.06
CA LYS A 99 18.32 10.77 2.62
C LYS A 99 17.71 10.18 1.36
N THR A 100 18.53 9.80 0.40
CA THR A 100 18.07 9.15 -0.84
C THR A 100 17.38 7.82 -0.55
N ILE A 101 17.96 7.00 0.34
CA ILE A 101 17.39 5.72 0.77
C ILE A 101 16.03 5.96 1.44
N GLU A 102 15.96 6.86 2.42
CA GLU A 102 14.73 7.18 3.16
C GLU A 102 13.64 7.69 2.21
N ASN A 103 13.98 8.57 1.27
CA ASN A 103 13.04 9.05 0.26
C ASN A 103 12.48 7.92 -0.61
N ASN A 104 13.34 7.01 -1.06
CA ASN A 104 12.90 5.85 -1.86
C ASN A 104 11.98 4.93 -1.08
N LEU A 105 12.29 4.66 0.18
CA LEU A 105 11.46 3.83 1.05
C LEU A 105 10.11 4.49 1.35
N GLY A 106 10.09 5.79 1.62
CA GLY A 106 8.86 6.54 1.85
C GLY A 106 7.96 6.54 0.61
N ARG A 107 8.52 6.71 -0.57
CA ARG A 107 7.80 6.66 -1.84
C ARG A 107 7.26 5.27 -2.13
N TYR A 108 8.04 4.23 -1.87
CA TYR A 108 7.59 2.85 -1.97
C TYR A 108 6.35 2.61 -1.11
N LEU A 109 6.43 2.96 0.17
CA LEU A 109 5.31 2.76 1.12
C LEU A 109 4.07 3.57 0.73
N ASN A 110 4.25 4.76 0.17
CA ASN A 110 3.15 5.56 -0.35
C ASN A 110 2.44 4.83 -1.50
N ARG A 111 3.18 4.35 -2.49
CA ARG A 111 2.61 3.59 -3.61
C ARG A 111 2.00 2.27 -3.14
N LEU A 112 2.62 1.60 -2.18
CA LEU A 112 2.09 0.37 -1.61
C LEU A 112 0.75 0.60 -0.90
N SER A 113 0.60 1.70 -0.18
CA SER A 113 -0.68 2.04 0.46
C SER A 113 -1.79 2.24 -0.57
N ASP A 114 -1.50 2.90 -1.69
CA ASP A 114 -2.44 3.04 -2.82
C ASP A 114 -2.80 1.67 -3.42
N LEU A 115 -1.83 0.78 -3.54
CA LEU A 115 -2.06 -0.58 -4.02
C LEU A 115 -3.03 -1.34 -3.11
N PHE A 116 -2.85 -1.31 -1.81
CA PHE A 116 -3.77 -1.96 -0.87
C PHE A 116 -5.17 -1.37 -0.93
N PHE A 117 -5.30 -0.08 -1.17
CA PHE A 117 -6.60 0.54 -1.39
C PHE A 117 -7.30 -0.04 -2.63
N LEU A 118 -6.60 -0.11 -3.76
CA LEU A 118 -7.17 -0.67 -4.98
C LEU A 118 -7.41 -2.17 -4.89
N LEU A 119 -6.56 -2.92 -4.19
CA LEU A 119 -6.78 -4.35 -3.93
C LEU A 119 -8.03 -4.58 -3.08
N ALA A 120 -8.25 -3.76 -2.05
CA ALA A 120 -9.45 -3.83 -1.23
C ALA A 120 -10.70 -3.61 -2.08
N ARG A 121 -10.70 -2.62 -2.96
CA ARG A 121 -11.80 -2.36 -3.89
C ARG A 121 -12.01 -3.52 -4.86
N THR A 122 -10.94 -4.07 -5.42
CA THR A 122 -11.00 -5.22 -6.33
C THR A 122 -11.61 -6.44 -5.64
N LEU A 123 -11.21 -6.73 -4.41
CA LEU A 123 -11.74 -7.83 -3.61
C LEU A 123 -13.25 -7.64 -3.30
N ASN A 124 -13.68 -6.41 -3.08
CA ASN A 124 -15.08 -6.10 -2.85
C ASN A 124 -15.92 -6.09 -4.12
N GLN A 125 -15.36 -5.75 -5.28
CA GLN A 125 -16.09 -5.75 -6.55
C GLN A 125 -16.61 -7.14 -6.91
N SER A 126 -15.83 -8.18 -6.70
CA SER A 126 -16.22 -9.56 -7.00
C SER A 126 -17.41 -10.04 -6.17
N GLU A 127 -17.60 -9.47 -4.98
CA GLU A 127 -18.68 -9.83 -4.04
C GLU A 127 -19.80 -8.77 -3.98
N GLY A 128 -19.68 -7.65 -4.70
CA GLY A 128 -20.61 -6.53 -4.62
C GLY A 128 -20.66 -5.87 -3.25
N SER A 129 -19.56 -5.89 -2.50
CA SER A 129 -19.50 -5.51 -1.08
C SER A 129 -18.90 -4.14 -0.82
N GLU A 130 -18.55 -3.37 -1.85
CA GLU A 130 -18.01 -2.02 -1.65
C GLU A 130 -19.11 -1.07 -1.16
N ILE A 131 -18.83 -0.37 -0.06
CA ILE A 131 -19.73 0.62 0.51
C ILE A 131 -19.07 1.99 0.41
N GLN A 132 -19.78 2.95 -0.15
CA GLN A 132 -19.36 4.35 -0.20
C GLN A 132 -20.07 5.17 0.88
N TRP A 133 -19.37 6.19 1.36
CA TRP A 133 -19.93 7.13 2.32
C TRP A 133 -21.14 7.88 1.73
N ARG A 134 -22.21 7.99 2.49
CA ARG A 134 -23.45 8.62 2.04
C ARG A 134 -23.55 10.11 2.35
N GLY A 135 -22.51 10.68 2.93
CA GLY A 135 -22.55 12.04 3.43
C GLY A 135 -23.30 12.17 4.77
N THR A 136 -23.29 13.37 5.32
CA THR A 136 -24.16 13.73 6.44
C THR A 136 -25.57 13.93 5.88
N GLN A 137 -26.46 12.99 6.15
CA GLN A 137 -27.87 13.23 5.90
C GLN A 137 -28.39 14.11 7.02
N GLU A 138 -28.91 15.28 6.69
CA GLU A 138 -29.72 16.06 7.63
C GLU A 138 -30.96 15.24 7.94
N HIS A 139 -31.13 14.91 9.21
CA HIS A 139 -32.32 14.24 9.73
C HIS A 139 -33.43 15.25 9.96
#